data_a3df9b5e3e7ce7d979b65f95fb8140c7
#
_entry.id   a3df9b5e3e7ce7d979b65f95fb8140c7
#
_cell.length_a   1.000
_cell.length_b   1.000
_cell.length_c   1.000
_cell.angle_alpha   90.00
_cell.angle_beta   90.00
_cell.angle_gamma   90.00
#
_symmetry.space_group_name_H-M   'P 1'
#
loop_
_entity.id
_entity.type
_entity.pdbx_description
1 polymer ?
#
loop_
_entity_poly.entity_id
_entity_poly.type
_entity_poly.pdbx_seq_one_letter_code
_entity_poly.pdbx_strand_id
1 'polypeptide(L)'
;MSLDRPALKRRAVEIMAESKPRVLLVGLVYLLLVMLLEWLQMRVLSVNISQTEAMNYLNYVAEGNYESAIPYIDSMRPPTSAGFISLMLTLVTRVVTAGFLIFLLNTVRQTAPAYANLLDGFGNLLRILVLNILIAALISLWSLLLVVPGVIARYRYSQAIYILLDDPTKSPIRCLRESGAMMKGHKWELFMLDLSFLGWYILSQFPVFGFAVRVWSTPYIATVKTLFYEHLLGKNVYSYATGMPL
;
A
#
# COMPACT_ATOMS: atom_id res chain seq x y z
N MET A 1 -5.80 -3.62 -26.72
CA MET A 1 -6.34 -2.26 -26.66
C MET A 1 -5.38 -1.42 -25.83
N SER A 2 -4.81 -0.35 -26.37
CA SER A 2 -3.85 0.47 -25.62
C SER A 2 -4.57 1.21 -24.49
N LEU A 3 -3.95 1.31 -23.32
CA LEU A 3 -4.52 2.01 -22.16
C LEU A 3 -4.63 3.53 -22.43
N ASP A 4 -5.83 4.07 -22.42
CA ASP A 4 -6.06 5.52 -22.40
C ASP A 4 -5.96 6.03 -20.95
N ARG A 5 -4.75 6.47 -20.56
CA ARG A 5 -4.46 6.97 -19.20
C ARG A 5 -5.27 8.22 -18.82
N PRO A 6 -5.42 9.24 -19.68
CA PRO A 6 -6.29 10.38 -19.42
C PRO A 6 -7.75 9.99 -19.18
N ALA A 7 -8.31 9.10 -19.99
CA ALA A 7 -9.68 8.63 -19.83
C ALA A 7 -9.85 7.85 -18.53
N LEU A 8 -8.90 6.96 -18.18
CA LEU A 8 -8.91 6.21 -16.93
C LEU A 8 -8.90 7.14 -15.69
N LYS A 9 -8.10 8.20 -15.73
CA LYS A 9 -8.01 9.20 -14.66
C LYS A 9 -9.30 10.02 -14.51
N ARG A 10 -9.90 10.45 -15.63
CA ARG A 10 -11.20 11.15 -15.61
C ARG A 10 -12.27 10.25 -15.01
N ARG A 11 -12.31 8.99 -15.44
CA ARG A 11 -13.28 8.01 -14.90
C ARG A 11 -13.13 7.79 -13.39
N ALA A 12 -11.92 7.77 -12.87
CA ALA A 12 -11.69 7.68 -11.43
C ALA A 12 -12.31 8.88 -10.67
N VAL A 13 -12.15 10.10 -11.19
CA VAL A 13 -12.72 11.31 -10.58
C VAL A 13 -14.26 11.26 -10.59
N GLU A 14 -14.87 10.84 -11.70
CA GLU A 14 -16.33 10.65 -11.81
C GLU A 14 -16.84 9.66 -10.76
N ILE A 15 -16.22 8.47 -10.67
CA ILE A 15 -16.59 7.45 -9.67
C ILE A 15 -16.48 8.01 -8.25
N MET A 16 -15.41 8.75 -7.95
CA MET A 16 -15.22 9.35 -6.63
C MET A 16 -16.29 10.39 -6.30
N ALA A 17 -16.81 11.11 -7.29
CA ALA A 17 -17.86 12.11 -7.10
C ALA A 17 -19.26 11.50 -6.94
N GLU A 18 -19.56 10.42 -7.69
CA GLU A 18 -20.89 9.83 -7.79
C GLU A 18 -21.15 8.72 -6.76
N SER A 19 -20.09 8.09 -6.21
CA SER A 19 -20.21 6.92 -5.34
C SER A 19 -20.94 7.21 -4.02
N LYS A 20 -21.71 6.22 -3.58
CA LYS A 20 -22.35 6.20 -2.25
C LYS A 20 -22.04 4.87 -1.56
N PRO A 21 -21.30 4.88 -0.42
CA PRO A 21 -20.70 6.05 0.25
C PRO A 21 -19.57 6.69 -0.59
N ARG A 22 -19.32 7.99 -0.35
CA ARG A 22 -18.31 8.74 -1.09
C ARG A 22 -16.92 8.16 -0.85
N VAL A 23 -16.20 7.83 -1.92
CA VAL A 23 -14.83 7.27 -1.86
C VAL A 23 -13.90 8.13 -1.02
N LEU A 24 -14.04 9.47 -1.06
CA LEU A 24 -13.25 10.38 -0.25
C LEU A 24 -13.46 10.19 1.26
N LEU A 25 -14.71 9.95 1.70
CA LEU A 25 -15.00 9.75 3.14
C LEU A 25 -14.45 8.40 3.62
N VAL A 26 -14.65 7.32 2.84
CA VAL A 26 -14.08 6.02 3.18
C VAL A 26 -12.56 6.05 3.12
N GLY A 27 -11.99 6.76 2.13
CA GLY A 27 -10.55 7.00 2.02
C GLY A 27 -9.99 7.80 3.20
N LEU A 28 -10.72 8.77 3.72
CA LEU A 28 -10.34 9.52 4.92
C LEU A 28 -10.32 8.59 6.16
N VAL A 29 -11.37 7.79 6.35
CA VAL A 29 -11.42 6.80 7.46
C VAL A 29 -10.25 5.82 7.34
N TYR A 30 -10.00 5.29 6.14
CA TYR A 30 -8.86 4.42 5.86
C TYR A 30 -7.53 5.09 6.23
N LEU A 31 -7.31 6.35 5.79
CA LEU A 31 -6.09 7.10 6.08
C LEU A 31 -5.90 7.33 7.58
N LEU A 32 -6.95 7.71 8.29
CA LEU A 32 -6.89 7.91 9.75
C LEU A 32 -6.52 6.61 10.48
N LEU A 33 -7.09 5.47 10.05
CA LEU A 33 -6.73 4.15 10.60
C LEU A 33 -5.25 3.81 10.32
N VAL A 34 -4.78 4.00 9.10
CA VAL A 34 -3.38 3.74 8.74
C VAL A 34 -2.44 4.67 9.51
N MET A 35 -2.74 5.95 9.61
CA MET A 35 -1.94 6.91 10.39
C MET A 35 -1.89 6.57 11.87
N LEU A 36 -3.01 6.09 12.45
CA LEU A 36 -3.04 5.63 13.82
C LEU A 36 -2.12 4.42 14.02
N LEU A 37 -2.17 3.44 13.11
CA LEU A 37 -1.31 2.24 13.15
C LEU A 37 0.17 2.61 12.96
N GLU A 38 0.50 3.52 12.05
CA GLU A 38 1.86 4.04 11.85
C GLU A 38 2.35 4.81 13.08
N TRP A 39 1.50 5.64 13.69
CA TRP A 39 1.84 6.35 14.92
C TRP A 39 2.10 5.38 16.09
N LEU A 40 1.25 4.36 16.26
CA LEU A 40 1.47 3.30 17.25
C LEU A 40 2.80 2.56 16.99
N GLN A 41 3.10 2.26 15.73
CA GLN A 41 4.36 1.62 15.35
C GLN A 41 5.57 2.49 15.68
N MET A 42 5.51 3.78 15.38
CA MET A 42 6.58 4.72 15.77
C MET A 42 6.76 4.79 17.29
N ARG A 43 5.66 4.79 18.06
CA ARG A 43 5.71 4.78 19.52
C ARG A 43 6.34 3.52 20.08
N VAL A 44 6.02 2.36 19.50
CA VAL A 44 6.60 1.05 19.91
C VAL A 44 8.10 0.98 19.60
N LEU A 45 8.52 1.54 18.47
CA LEU A 45 9.93 1.56 18.03
C LEU A 45 10.72 2.73 18.62
N SER A 46 10.05 3.72 19.25
CA SER A 46 10.75 4.87 19.82
C SER A 46 11.57 4.45 21.05
N VAL A 47 12.84 4.78 21.03
CA VAL A 47 13.75 4.66 22.16
C VAL A 47 13.86 6.02 22.80
N ASN A 48 13.58 6.13 24.10
CA ASN A 48 13.74 7.34 24.87
C ASN A 48 15.18 7.42 25.38
N ILE A 49 16.03 8.12 24.63
CA ILE A 49 17.40 8.42 25.05
C ILE A 49 17.37 9.78 25.73
N SER A 50 17.84 9.86 26.96
CA SER A 50 18.03 11.14 27.63
C SER A 50 19.17 11.92 26.98
N GLN A 51 19.11 13.26 27.04
CA GLN A 51 20.22 14.10 26.53
C GLN A 51 21.54 13.75 27.20
N THR A 52 21.49 13.40 28.47
CA THR A 52 22.69 13.03 29.27
C THR A 52 23.32 11.73 28.72
N GLU A 53 22.50 10.70 28.43
CA GLU A 53 22.98 9.45 27.84
C GLU A 53 23.58 9.65 26.46
N ALA A 54 22.94 10.48 25.62
CA ALA A 54 23.46 10.81 24.30
C ALA A 54 24.83 11.55 24.40
N MET A 55 24.94 12.51 25.32
CA MET A 55 26.21 13.23 25.54
C MET A 55 27.31 12.31 26.09
N ASN A 56 26.99 11.44 27.05
CA ASN A 56 27.95 10.49 27.58
C ASN A 56 28.46 9.55 26.49
N TYR A 57 27.58 9.03 25.64
CA TYR A 57 27.95 8.21 24.47
C TYR A 57 28.95 8.97 23.58
N LEU A 58 28.60 10.20 23.19
CA LEU A 58 29.46 11.02 22.34
C LEU A 58 30.82 11.29 22.97
N ASN A 59 30.89 11.57 24.27
CA ASN A 59 32.14 11.80 25.00
C ASN A 59 33.02 10.54 24.99
N TYR A 60 32.45 9.34 25.29
CA TYR A 60 33.22 8.10 25.29
C TYR A 60 33.76 7.77 23.88
N VAL A 61 32.95 8.01 22.82
CA VAL A 61 33.41 7.83 21.45
C VAL A 61 34.52 8.81 21.08
N ALA A 62 34.40 10.08 21.50
CA ALA A 62 35.42 11.10 21.26
C ALA A 62 36.75 10.82 21.98
N GLU A 63 36.68 10.20 23.16
CA GLU A 63 37.85 9.77 23.94
C GLU A 63 38.46 8.45 23.45
N GLY A 64 37.85 7.80 22.44
CA GLY A 64 38.28 6.47 21.95
C GLY A 64 37.99 5.32 22.92
N ASN A 65 37.17 5.57 23.96
CA ASN A 65 36.80 4.59 24.97
C ASN A 65 35.53 3.84 24.54
N TYR A 66 35.64 2.94 23.57
CA TYR A 66 34.51 2.23 22.98
C TYR A 66 33.87 1.21 23.96
N GLU A 67 34.63 0.65 24.90
CA GLU A 67 34.07 -0.28 25.91
C GLU A 67 33.03 0.42 26.80
N SER A 68 33.31 1.63 27.23
CA SER A 68 32.37 2.42 28.04
C SER A 68 31.18 2.95 27.22
N ALA A 69 31.28 2.99 25.89
CA ALA A 69 30.19 3.37 24.99
C ALA A 69 29.19 2.23 24.73
N ILE A 70 29.58 0.95 24.87
CA ILE A 70 28.73 -0.21 24.56
C ILE A 70 27.41 -0.22 25.35
N PRO A 71 27.33 0.01 26.67
CA PRO A 71 26.07 0.03 27.41
C PRO A 71 25.06 1.04 26.86
N TYR A 72 25.52 2.17 26.35
CA TYR A 72 24.66 3.21 25.75
C TYR A 72 24.11 2.76 24.39
N ILE A 73 24.87 2.00 23.59
CA ILE A 73 24.37 1.38 22.35
C ILE A 73 23.23 0.40 22.65
N ASP A 74 23.36 -0.38 23.70
CA ASP A 74 22.31 -1.34 24.11
C ASP A 74 21.04 -0.63 24.61
N SER A 75 21.18 0.51 25.33
CA SER A 75 20.02 1.32 25.73
C SER A 75 19.32 1.99 24.53
N MET A 76 20.02 2.20 23.41
CA MET A 76 19.48 2.74 22.16
C MET A 76 18.73 1.70 21.32
N ARG A 77 18.75 0.42 21.72
CA ARG A 77 17.99 -0.63 20.99
C ARG A 77 16.55 -0.68 21.48
N PRO A 78 15.59 -0.71 20.56
CA PRO A 78 14.20 -0.96 20.96
C PRO A 78 14.10 -2.36 21.62
N PRO A 79 13.19 -2.55 22.59
CA PRO A 79 13.01 -3.83 23.24
C PRO A 79 12.69 -4.93 22.22
N THR A 80 13.12 -6.15 22.45
CA THR A 80 12.92 -7.29 21.53
C THR A 80 11.44 -7.49 21.16
N SER A 81 10.52 -7.21 22.10
CA SER A 81 9.08 -7.23 21.87
C SER A 81 8.61 -6.18 20.85
N ALA A 82 9.32 -5.05 20.71
CA ALA A 82 8.94 -3.99 19.78
C ALA A 82 8.97 -4.46 18.32
N GLY A 83 9.91 -5.32 17.96
CA GLY A 83 9.98 -5.91 16.62
C GLY A 83 8.75 -6.76 16.30
N PHE A 84 8.32 -7.59 17.26
CA PHE A 84 7.13 -8.42 17.12
C PHE A 84 5.85 -7.56 17.03
N ILE A 85 5.68 -6.58 17.90
CA ILE A 85 4.53 -5.68 17.89
C ILE A 85 4.49 -4.87 16.59
N SER A 86 5.63 -4.36 16.14
CA SER A 86 5.75 -3.63 14.86
C SER A 86 5.34 -4.51 13.67
N LEU A 87 5.76 -5.79 13.67
CA LEU A 87 5.33 -6.75 12.66
C LEU A 87 3.81 -6.92 12.68
N MET A 88 3.21 -7.12 13.85
CA MET A 88 1.75 -7.28 13.99
C MET A 88 1.01 -6.05 13.47
N LEU A 89 1.44 -4.83 13.84
CA LEU A 89 0.85 -3.58 13.34
C LEU A 89 0.96 -3.47 11.81
N THR A 90 2.11 -3.84 11.25
CA THR A 90 2.30 -3.88 9.78
C THR A 90 1.33 -4.84 9.13
N LEU A 91 1.14 -6.03 9.69
CA LEU A 91 0.20 -7.02 9.15
C LEU A 91 -1.25 -6.51 9.20
N VAL A 92 -1.66 -5.87 10.31
CA VAL A 92 -2.99 -5.24 10.41
C VAL A 92 -3.16 -4.16 9.33
N THR A 93 -2.16 -3.32 9.11
CA THR A 93 -2.18 -2.30 8.06
C THR A 93 -2.41 -2.93 6.67
N ARG A 94 -1.79 -4.08 6.37
CA ARG A 94 -2.00 -4.80 5.10
C ARG A 94 -3.43 -5.31 4.95
N VAL A 95 -4.04 -5.76 6.03
CA VAL A 95 -5.43 -6.25 6.03
C VAL A 95 -6.42 -5.11 5.84
N VAL A 96 -6.22 -3.99 6.55
CA VAL A 96 -7.04 -2.77 6.37
C VAL A 96 -6.91 -2.24 4.94
N THR A 97 -5.70 -2.27 4.36
CA THR A 97 -5.48 -1.89 2.95
C THR A 97 -6.26 -2.81 2.00
N ALA A 98 -6.26 -4.12 2.25
CA ALA A 98 -7.04 -5.07 1.45
C ALA A 98 -8.56 -4.78 1.56
N GLY A 99 -9.07 -4.46 2.75
CA GLY A 99 -10.45 -4.03 2.94
C GLY A 99 -10.79 -2.77 2.13
N PHE A 100 -9.88 -1.79 2.11
CA PHE A 100 -10.07 -0.60 1.28
C PHE A 100 -10.09 -0.94 -0.22
N LEU A 101 -9.28 -1.89 -0.69
CA LEU A 101 -9.32 -2.36 -2.07
C LEU A 101 -10.63 -3.09 -2.39
N ILE A 102 -11.19 -3.89 -1.47
CA ILE A 102 -12.51 -4.51 -1.61
C ILE A 102 -13.59 -3.42 -1.79
N PHE A 103 -13.56 -2.39 -0.94
CA PHE A 103 -14.46 -1.24 -1.08
C PHE A 103 -14.35 -0.59 -2.47
N LEU A 104 -13.13 -0.37 -2.97
CA LEU A 104 -12.91 0.23 -4.30
C LEU A 104 -13.37 -0.68 -5.44
N LEU A 105 -13.14 -2.00 -5.36
CA LEU A 105 -13.65 -2.96 -6.31
C LEU A 105 -15.18 -2.94 -6.37
N ASN A 106 -15.84 -2.95 -5.20
CA ASN A 106 -17.30 -2.85 -5.11
C ASN A 106 -17.81 -1.51 -5.67
N THR A 107 -17.08 -0.41 -5.41
CA THR A 107 -17.45 0.92 -5.93
C THR A 107 -17.33 0.99 -7.44
N VAL A 108 -16.22 0.52 -8.00
CA VAL A 108 -15.99 0.51 -9.46
C VAL A 108 -17.00 -0.38 -10.17
N ARG A 109 -17.36 -1.52 -9.56
CA ARG A 109 -18.33 -2.49 -10.09
C ARG A 109 -19.79 -2.16 -9.75
N GLN A 110 -20.02 -1.13 -8.94
CA GLN A 110 -21.34 -0.75 -8.43
C GLN A 110 -22.06 -1.88 -7.67
N THR A 111 -21.30 -2.73 -6.98
CA THR A 111 -21.78 -3.88 -6.20
C THR A 111 -21.88 -3.57 -4.71
N ALA A 112 -22.85 -2.72 -4.32
CA ALA A 112 -23.17 -2.36 -2.95
C ALA A 112 -21.93 -1.98 -2.07
N PRO A 113 -21.17 -0.94 -2.40
CA PRO A 113 -20.03 -0.49 -1.58
C PRO A 113 -20.52 -0.02 -0.20
N ALA A 114 -19.82 -0.42 0.85
CA ALA A 114 -20.17 -0.08 2.23
C ALA A 114 -18.92 0.25 3.07
N TYR A 115 -19.07 1.04 4.14
CA TYR A 115 -17.98 1.30 5.10
C TYR A 115 -17.45 0.00 5.72
N ALA A 116 -18.33 -0.99 5.91
CA ALA A 116 -17.98 -2.30 6.44
C ALA A 116 -16.92 -3.03 5.61
N ASN A 117 -16.82 -2.75 4.31
CA ASN A 117 -15.82 -3.37 3.43
C ASN A 117 -14.38 -3.15 3.91
N LEU A 118 -14.11 -2.09 4.69
CA LEU A 118 -12.80 -1.88 5.32
C LEU A 118 -12.39 -3.03 6.24
N LEU A 119 -13.38 -3.74 6.81
CA LEU A 119 -13.16 -4.89 7.69
C LEU A 119 -13.21 -6.23 6.96
N ASP A 120 -13.70 -6.28 5.72
CA ASP A 120 -13.83 -7.53 4.94
C ASP A 120 -12.46 -8.19 4.67
N GLY A 121 -11.38 -7.41 4.71
CA GLY A 121 -10.01 -7.94 4.64
C GLY A 121 -9.71 -8.97 5.74
N PHE A 122 -10.33 -8.85 6.92
CA PHE A 122 -10.14 -9.78 8.03
C PHE A 122 -10.73 -11.17 7.77
N GLY A 123 -11.76 -11.29 6.93
CA GLY A 123 -12.34 -12.57 6.52
C GLY A 123 -11.35 -13.49 5.78
N ASN A 124 -10.33 -12.91 5.13
CA ASN A 124 -9.30 -13.63 4.39
C ASN A 124 -7.89 -13.34 4.90
N LEU A 125 -7.78 -12.98 6.19
CA LEU A 125 -6.57 -12.54 6.87
C LEU A 125 -5.34 -13.38 6.47
N LEU A 126 -5.39 -14.67 6.73
CA LEU A 126 -4.23 -15.56 6.55
C LEU A 126 -3.74 -15.58 5.10
N ARG A 127 -4.66 -15.64 4.13
CA ARG A 127 -4.30 -15.66 2.70
C ARG A 127 -3.69 -14.34 2.25
N ILE A 128 -4.24 -13.21 2.72
CA ILE A 128 -3.71 -11.86 2.45
C ILE A 128 -2.30 -11.74 3.03
N LEU A 129 -2.08 -12.22 4.27
CA LEU A 129 -0.77 -12.15 4.91
C LEU A 129 0.25 -13.02 4.18
N VAL A 130 -0.08 -14.27 3.88
CA VAL A 130 0.81 -15.18 3.13
C VAL A 130 1.15 -14.60 1.77
N LEU A 131 0.16 -14.06 1.05
CA LEU A 131 0.41 -13.42 -0.25
C LEU A 131 1.37 -12.23 -0.13
N ASN A 132 1.15 -11.33 0.85
CA ASN A 132 2.03 -10.18 1.06
C ASN A 132 3.46 -10.59 1.43
N ILE A 133 3.63 -11.62 2.27
CA ILE A 133 4.95 -12.16 2.63
C ILE A 133 5.65 -12.73 1.38
N LEU A 134 4.94 -13.50 0.57
CA LEU A 134 5.49 -14.07 -0.66
C LEU A 134 5.88 -12.98 -1.66
N ILE A 135 5.04 -11.95 -1.85
CA ILE A 135 5.36 -10.79 -2.70
C ILE A 135 6.62 -10.08 -2.19
N ALA A 136 6.68 -9.81 -0.88
CA ALA A 136 7.82 -9.14 -0.27
C ALA A 136 9.11 -9.97 -0.44
N ALA A 137 9.07 -11.26 -0.16
CA ALA A 137 10.21 -12.18 -0.32
C ALA A 137 10.70 -12.22 -1.78
N LEU A 138 9.80 -12.34 -2.75
CA LEU A 138 10.15 -12.37 -4.16
C LEU A 138 10.75 -11.04 -4.63
N ILE A 139 10.15 -9.91 -4.24
CA ILE A 139 10.69 -8.59 -4.61
C ILE A 139 12.06 -8.39 -3.97
N SER A 140 12.23 -8.74 -2.69
CA SER A 140 13.52 -8.62 -1.99
C SER A 140 14.59 -9.49 -2.64
N LEU A 141 14.26 -10.72 -3.02
CA LEU A 141 15.18 -11.62 -3.70
C LEU A 141 15.67 -11.04 -5.04
N TRP A 142 14.75 -10.49 -5.85
CA TRP A 142 15.10 -9.86 -7.11
C TRP A 142 15.85 -8.53 -6.91
N SER A 143 15.53 -7.77 -5.85
CA SER A 143 16.22 -6.52 -5.51
C SER A 143 17.64 -6.76 -5.00
N LEU A 144 17.90 -7.91 -4.37
CA LEU A 144 19.24 -8.31 -3.92
C LEU A 144 20.17 -8.57 -5.11
N LEU A 145 19.62 -9.07 -6.24
CA LEU A 145 20.40 -9.25 -7.46
C LEU A 145 20.74 -7.91 -8.11
N LEU A 146 19.73 -7.08 -8.35
CA LEU A 146 19.84 -5.73 -8.92
C LEU A 146 18.54 -4.95 -8.67
N VAL A 147 18.64 -3.62 -8.56
CA VAL A 147 17.47 -2.74 -8.35
C VAL A 147 16.44 -2.88 -9.48
N VAL A 148 16.89 -2.92 -10.74
CA VAL A 148 16.00 -3.00 -11.92
C VAL A 148 15.14 -4.27 -11.94
N PRO A 149 15.65 -5.49 -11.76
CA PRO A 149 14.84 -6.69 -11.60
C PRO A 149 13.84 -6.62 -10.45
N GLY A 150 14.20 -6.02 -9.33
CA GLY A 150 13.29 -5.80 -8.19
C GLY A 150 12.08 -4.91 -8.57
N VAL A 151 12.33 -3.82 -9.29
CA VAL A 151 11.26 -2.96 -9.82
C VAL A 151 10.36 -3.73 -10.80
N ILE A 152 10.94 -4.50 -11.71
CA ILE A 152 10.17 -5.33 -12.65
C ILE A 152 9.32 -6.37 -11.91
N ALA A 153 9.86 -7.00 -10.86
CA ALA A 153 9.13 -7.95 -10.01
C ALA A 153 7.96 -7.28 -9.28
N ARG A 154 8.14 -6.05 -8.76
CA ARG A 154 7.06 -5.27 -8.15
C ARG A 154 5.88 -5.08 -9.10
N TYR A 155 6.13 -4.68 -10.35
CA TYR A 155 5.08 -4.54 -11.36
C TYR A 155 4.48 -5.88 -11.78
N ARG A 156 5.28 -6.94 -11.86
CA ARG A 156 4.82 -8.29 -12.17
C ARG A 156 3.78 -8.81 -11.17
N TYR A 157 3.96 -8.55 -9.88
CA TYR A 157 3.10 -9.06 -8.81
C TYR A 157 2.07 -8.04 -8.32
N SER A 158 1.96 -6.88 -8.94
CA SER A 158 1.10 -5.77 -8.51
C SER A 158 -0.40 -6.11 -8.50
N GLN A 159 -0.84 -7.03 -9.37
CA GLN A 159 -2.24 -7.41 -9.48
C GLN A 159 -2.62 -8.62 -8.59
N ALA A 160 -1.64 -9.27 -7.95
CA ALA A 160 -1.89 -10.50 -7.18
C ALA A 160 -2.88 -10.30 -6.03
N ILE A 161 -2.84 -9.13 -5.37
CA ILE A 161 -3.78 -8.82 -4.29
C ILE A 161 -5.22 -8.69 -4.84
N TYR A 162 -5.44 -8.01 -5.97
CA TYR A 162 -6.76 -7.89 -6.59
C TYR A 162 -7.32 -9.25 -6.98
N ILE A 163 -6.48 -10.12 -7.56
CA ILE A 163 -6.87 -11.49 -7.93
C ILE A 163 -7.30 -12.32 -6.71
N LEU A 164 -6.61 -12.16 -5.57
CA LEU A 164 -6.98 -12.82 -4.33
C LEU A 164 -8.28 -12.28 -3.74
N LEU A 165 -8.51 -10.96 -3.83
CA LEU A 165 -9.74 -10.34 -3.35
C LEU A 165 -10.94 -10.67 -4.22
N ASP A 166 -10.74 -10.89 -5.52
CA ASP A 166 -11.76 -11.33 -6.45
C ASP A 166 -12.19 -12.78 -6.24
N ASP A 167 -11.24 -13.65 -5.98
CA ASP A 167 -11.48 -15.06 -5.73
C ASP A 167 -10.65 -15.52 -4.53
N PRO A 168 -11.20 -15.39 -3.32
CA PRO A 168 -10.52 -15.79 -2.10
C PRO A 168 -10.26 -17.30 -1.99
N THR A 169 -10.81 -18.12 -2.87
CA THR A 169 -10.56 -19.58 -2.90
C THR A 169 -9.19 -19.90 -3.49
N LYS A 170 -8.62 -19.00 -4.29
CA LYS A 170 -7.31 -19.19 -4.92
C LYS A 170 -6.18 -19.22 -3.90
N SER A 171 -5.19 -20.07 -4.17
CA SER A 171 -3.97 -20.07 -3.37
C SER A 171 -3.11 -18.83 -3.69
N PRO A 172 -2.36 -18.29 -2.71
CA PRO A 172 -1.46 -17.14 -2.92
C PRO A 172 -0.48 -17.34 -4.09
N ILE A 173 0.06 -18.54 -4.24
CA ILE A 173 0.99 -18.88 -5.34
C ILE A 173 0.28 -18.80 -6.71
N ARG A 174 -0.98 -19.24 -6.78
CA ARG A 174 -1.78 -19.11 -7.99
C ARG A 174 -2.02 -17.64 -8.34
N CYS A 175 -2.37 -16.81 -7.35
CA CYS A 175 -2.54 -15.36 -7.54
C CYS A 175 -1.27 -14.69 -8.08
N LEU A 176 -0.07 -15.07 -7.58
CA LEU A 176 1.20 -14.57 -8.09
C LEU A 176 1.45 -14.98 -9.56
N ARG A 177 1.11 -16.22 -9.91
CA ARG A 177 1.26 -16.73 -11.28
C ARG A 177 0.32 -16.02 -12.24
N GLU A 178 -0.95 -15.89 -11.87
CA GLU A 178 -1.97 -15.20 -12.66
C GLU A 178 -1.63 -13.71 -12.81
N SER A 179 -1.17 -13.02 -11.74
CA SER A 179 -0.68 -11.65 -11.83
C SER A 179 0.49 -11.53 -12.81
N GLY A 180 1.44 -12.46 -12.75
CA GLY A 180 2.58 -12.49 -13.67
C GLY A 180 2.18 -12.66 -15.13
N ALA A 181 1.14 -13.44 -15.40
CA ALA A 181 0.57 -13.65 -16.73
C ALA A 181 -0.20 -12.40 -17.20
N MET A 182 -1.08 -11.86 -16.36
CA MET A 182 -1.87 -10.66 -16.61
C MET A 182 -1.00 -9.43 -16.90
N MET A 183 0.11 -9.27 -16.19
CA MET A 183 1.05 -8.15 -16.36
C MET A 183 2.05 -8.33 -17.51
N LYS A 184 1.95 -9.42 -18.27
CA LYS A 184 2.80 -9.62 -19.45
C LYS A 184 2.39 -8.65 -20.55
N GLY A 185 3.31 -7.73 -20.91
CA GLY A 185 3.03 -6.63 -21.87
C GLY A 185 2.53 -5.34 -21.23
N HIS A 186 1.94 -5.37 -20.02
CA HIS A 186 1.30 -4.21 -19.38
C HIS A 186 2.13 -3.56 -18.26
N LYS A 187 3.35 -4.08 -17.95
CA LYS A 187 4.20 -3.52 -16.88
C LYS A 187 4.60 -2.07 -17.15
N TRP A 188 4.92 -1.76 -18.40
CA TRP A 188 5.28 -0.41 -18.82
C TRP A 188 4.11 0.57 -18.71
N GLU A 189 2.91 0.12 -19.04
CA GLU A 189 1.69 0.93 -18.89
C GLU A 189 1.44 1.34 -17.44
N LEU A 190 1.57 0.37 -16.50
CA LEU A 190 1.42 0.65 -15.07
C LEU A 190 2.57 1.52 -14.53
N PHE A 191 3.81 1.30 -14.99
CA PHE A 191 4.94 2.15 -14.64
C PHE A 191 4.71 3.61 -15.05
N MET A 192 4.27 3.83 -16.29
CA MET A 192 3.97 5.18 -16.78
C MET A 192 2.76 5.81 -16.10
N LEU A 193 1.82 4.99 -15.64
CA LEU A 193 0.70 5.44 -14.83
C LEU A 193 1.19 5.90 -13.45
N ASP A 194 2.04 5.10 -12.78
CA ASP A 194 2.64 5.47 -11.49
C ASP A 194 3.53 6.72 -11.59
N LEU A 195 4.31 6.83 -12.65
CA LEU A 195 5.14 8.02 -12.93
C LEU A 195 4.28 9.28 -13.04
N SER A 196 3.08 9.17 -13.60
CA SER A 196 2.15 10.29 -13.71
C SER A 196 1.55 10.76 -12.37
N PHE A 197 1.75 9.99 -11.29
CA PHE A 197 1.38 10.37 -9.92
C PHE A 197 2.56 10.89 -9.10
N LEU A 198 3.77 10.95 -9.69
CA LEU A 198 4.97 11.37 -8.96
C LEU A 198 4.79 12.74 -8.29
N GLY A 199 4.11 13.68 -8.97
CA GLY A 199 3.82 15.00 -8.40
C GLY A 199 3.00 14.91 -7.12
N TRP A 200 1.99 14.04 -7.06
CA TRP A 200 1.18 13.82 -5.86
C TRP A 200 2.01 13.20 -4.72
N TYR A 201 2.92 12.25 -5.02
CA TYR A 201 3.80 11.67 -4.04
C TYR A 201 4.77 12.70 -3.45
N ILE A 202 5.35 13.57 -4.29
CA ILE A 202 6.24 14.65 -3.83
C ILE A 202 5.47 15.65 -2.96
N LEU A 203 4.31 16.14 -3.42
CA LEU A 203 3.47 17.06 -2.66
C LEU A 203 3.01 16.49 -1.30
N SER A 204 2.78 15.20 -1.22
CA SER A 204 2.37 14.54 0.02
C SER A 204 3.46 14.48 1.10
N GLN A 205 4.71 14.76 0.76
CA GLN A 205 5.83 14.77 1.72
C GLN A 205 5.97 16.09 2.48
N PHE A 206 5.31 17.16 2.03
CA PHE A 206 5.39 18.45 2.72
C PHE A 206 4.62 18.44 4.05
N PRO A 207 5.24 18.88 5.16
CA PRO A 207 4.64 18.75 6.50
C PRO A 207 3.34 19.55 6.68
N VAL A 208 3.20 20.71 6.01
CA VAL A 208 2.07 21.62 6.23
C VAL A 208 0.81 21.18 5.50
N PHE A 209 0.91 20.84 4.22
CA PHE A 209 -0.26 20.48 3.39
C PHE A 209 -0.26 19.03 2.90
N GLY A 210 0.78 18.27 3.21
CA GLY A 210 0.90 16.87 2.76
C GLY A 210 -0.25 15.98 3.21
N PHE A 211 -0.80 16.23 4.40
CA PHE A 211 -1.98 15.51 4.86
C PHE A 211 -3.20 15.79 3.96
N ALA A 212 -3.50 17.04 3.66
CA ALA A 212 -4.61 17.40 2.78
C ALA A 212 -4.44 16.78 1.37
N VAL A 213 -3.19 16.78 0.87
CA VAL A 213 -2.86 16.13 -0.40
C VAL A 213 -3.14 14.61 -0.32
N ARG A 214 -2.75 13.93 0.76
CA ARG A 214 -3.00 12.49 0.95
C ARG A 214 -4.48 12.16 1.00
N VAL A 215 -5.29 12.99 1.67
CA VAL A 215 -6.75 12.78 1.78
C VAL A 215 -7.40 12.67 0.41
N TRP A 216 -6.94 13.44 -0.56
CA TRP A 216 -7.47 13.38 -1.92
C TRP A 216 -6.72 12.39 -2.82
N SER A 217 -5.38 12.41 -2.79
CA SER A 217 -4.57 11.64 -3.73
C SER A 217 -4.58 10.13 -3.45
N THR A 218 -4.64 9.71 -2.19
CA THR A 218 -4.62 8.27 -1.85
C THR A 218 -5.83 7.52 -2.41
N PRO A 219 -7.10 7.93 -2.13
CA PRO A 219 -8.25 7.26 -2.72
C PRO A 219 -8.30 7.43 -4.25
N TYR A 220 -7.86 8.56 -4.79
CA TYR A 220 -7.79 8.79 -6.22
C TYR A 220 -6.83 7.80 -6.92
N ILE A 221 -5.59 7.71 -6.46
CA ILE A 221 -4.58 6.80 -7.04
C ILE A 221 -5.03 5.34 -6.90
N ALA A 222 -5.61 4.98 -5.75
CA ALA A 222 -6.11 3.64 -5.52
C ALA A 222 -7.28 3.31 -6.46
N THR A 223 -8.23 4.23 -6.68
CA THR A 223 -9.33 4.07 -7.64
C THR A 223 -8.81 3.88 -9.07
N VAL A 224 -7.83 4.70 -9.49
CA VAL A 224 -7.21 4.55 -10.83
C VAL A 224 -6.54 3.18 -10.97
N LYS A 225 -5.85 2.68 -9.95
CA LYS A 225 -5.23 1.34 -9.97
C LYS A 225 -6.26 0.21 -9.99
N THR A 226 -7.38 0.39 -9.31
CA THR A 226 -8.51 -0.56 -9.38
C THR A 226 -9.12 -0.60 -10.78
N LEU A 227 -9.31 0.56 -11.42
CA LEU A 227 -9.75 0.64 -12.82
C LEU A 227 -8.74 0.01 -13.78
N PHE A 228 -7.44 0.16 -13.52
CA PHE A 228 -6.41 -0.51 -14.30
C PHE A 228 -6.53 -2.03 -14.21
N TYR A 229 -6.78 -2.58 -13.02
CA TYR A 229 -7.07 -4.00 -12.83
C TYR A 229 -8.30 -4.46 -13.63
N GLU A 230 -9.41 -3.72 -13.56
CA GLU A 230 -10.63 -4.01 -14.34
C GLU A 230 -10.37 -3.96 -15.86
N HIS A 231 -9.54 -3.01 -16.31
CA HIS A 231 -9.12 -2.94 -17.72
C HIS A 231 -8.34 -4.19 -18.15
N LEU A 232 -7.43 -4.70 -17.30
CA LEU A 232 -6.69 -5.94 -17.57
C LEU A 232 -7.58 -7.20 -17.60
N LEU A 233 -8.74 -7.17 -16.94
CA LEU A 233 -9.77 -8.20 -17.03
C LEU A 233 -10.58 -8.14 -18.35
N GLY A 234 -10.28 -7.18 -19.24
CA GLY A 234 -10.98 -6.97 -20.50
C GLY A 234 -12.33 -6.26 -20.35
N LYS A 235 -12.64 -5.72 -19.17
CA LYS A 235 -13.88 -4.98 -18.95
C LYS A 235 -13.78 -3.58 -19.57
N ASN A 236 -14.89 -3.11 -20.13
CA ASN A 236 -14.96 -1.76 -20.69
C ASN A 236 -15.09 -0.72 -19.57
N VAL A 237 -13.97 -0.37 -18.93
CA VAL A 237 -13.92 0.60 -17.83
C VAL A 237 -14.35 2.02 -18.23
N TYR A 238 -14.46 2.29 -19.53
CA TYR A 238 -14.86 3.58 -20.08
C TYR A 238 -16.36 3.69 -20.31
N SER A 239 -17.08 2.56 -20.42
CA SER A 239 -18.51 2.50 -20.74
C SER A 239 -19.44 2.82 -19.57
N TYR A 240 -18.95 2.72 -18.33
CA TYR A 240 -19.78 3.01 -17.16
C TYR A 240 -20.23 4.49 -17.05
N ALA A 241 -19.64 5.39 -17.86
CA ALA A 241 -20.01 6.81 -17.90
C ALA A 241 -21.31 7.10 -18.66
N THR A 242 -21.77 6.19 -19.50
CA THR A 242 -22.91 6.46 -20.42
C THR A 242 -24.21 5.76 -20.03
N GLY A 243 -24.26 5.05 -18.88
CA GLY A 243 -25.51 4.38 -18.44
C GLY A 243 -26.01 3.30 -19.38
N MET A 244 -25.23 2.86 -20.37
CA MET A 244 -25.58 1.75 -21.24
C MET A 244 -25.31 0.43 -20.50
N PRO A 245 -26.32 -0.45 -20.35
CA PRO A 245 -26.09 -1.81 -19.89
C PRO A 245 -25.20 -2.56 -20.88
N LEU A 246 -24.45 -3.53 -20.36
CA LEU A 246 -23.61 -4.47 -21.12
C LEU A 246 -24.42 -5.25 -22.13
#